data_b432184c51d7edad48c56358f3443f77
#
_entry.id   b432184c51d7edad48c56358f3443f77
#
_cell.length_a   1.000
_cell.length_b   1.000
_cell.length_c   1.000
_cell.angle_alpha   90.00
_cell.angle_beta   90.00
_cell.angle_gamma   90.00
#
_symmetry.space_group_name_H-M   'P 1'
#
loop_
_entity.id
_entity.type
_entity.pdbx_description
1 polymer ?
#
loop_
_entity_poly.entity_id
_entity_poly.type
_entity_poly.pdbx_seq_one_letter_code
_entity_poly.pdbx_strand_id
1 'polypeptide(L)'
;AHVAATSKNGVAEGPAADMIKKLNQIYPENSVDIVFAGHNHQYTNGMVGNTLIVQGTSQGKAYSDVRGVLDTDTADFVKAPTAKIIAVDPSKGKAKDAKVQAIIDDANATVKKVTEAKIGTADKAENITRELNAQKESAVGDLVTAAQLDIAKKSGYPDVDFAFTNNGGIRADLVVKPDGTVTWGAAQAVQPFGNILQVVEITGDQIYKALDQQYDEKELYFLQMAGIKYT
;
A
#
# COMPACT_ATOMS: atom_id res chain seq x y z
N ALA A 1 -8.89 -5.00 10.13
CA ALA A 1 -9.29 -3.67 9.66
C ALA A 1 -8.18 -3.10 8.74
N HIS A 2 -8.53 -2.36 7.68
CA HIS A 2 -7.57 -1.63 6.87
C HIS A 2 -7.30 -0.26 7.51
N VAL A 3 -6.64 -0.27 8.68
CA VAL A 3 -6.34 0.90 9.50
C VAL A 3 -4.91 0.81 10.01
N ALA A 4 -4.18 1.92 9.94
CA ALA A 4 -2.78 1.99 10.34
C ALA A 4 -2.58 1.78 11.85
N ALA A 5 -1.51 1.08 12.20
CA ALA A 5 -1.06 0.90 13.57
C ALA A 5 0.47 0.77 13.64
N THR A 6 1.01 1.16 14.77
CA THR A 6 2.39 0.91 15.19
C THR A 6 2.40 0.41 16.62
N SER A 7 3.54 -0.07 17.11
CA SER A 7 3.68 -0.44 18.52
C SER A 7 5.07 -0.09 19.05
N LYS A 8 5.10 0.34 20.31
CA LYS A 8 6.34 0.60 21.04
C LYS A 8 6.22 0.05 22.46
N ASN A 9 7.18 -0.76 22.89
CA ASN A 9 7.22 -1.33 24.24
C ASN A 9 5.93 -2.06 24.65
N GLY A 10 5.30 -2.78 23.72
CA GLY A 10 4.05 -3.53 23.97
C GLY A 10 2.77 -2.69 23.98
N VAL A 11 2.86 -1.38 23.70
CA VAL A 11 1.71 -0.47 23.57
C VAL A 11 1.46 -0.21 22.09
N ALA A 12 0.20 -0.34 21.66
CA ALA A 12 -0.19 0.02 20.29
C ALA A 12 -0.49 1.53 20.21
N GLU A 13 -0.12 2.10 19.06
CA GLU A 13 -0.26 3.54 18.75
C GLU A 13 -0.86 3.71 17.35
N GLY A 14 -1.34 4.93 17.06
CA GLY A 14 -1.88 5.33 15.76
C GLY A 14 -3.38 5.07 15.61
N PRO A 15 -3.94 5.26 14.39
CA PRO A 15 -5.39 5.30 14.15
C PRO A 15 -6.16 4.08 14.67
N ALA A 16 -5.61 2.86 14.53
CA ALA A 16 -6.26 1.65 15.06
C ALA A 16 -6.33 1.67 16.60
N ALA A 17 -5.27 2.13 17.26
CA ALA A 17 -5.25 2.27 18.71
C ALA A 17 -6.22 3.34 19.18
N ASP A 18 -6.31 4.47 18.49
CA ASP A 18 -7.23 5.57 18.84
C ASP A 18 -8.69 5.18 18.61
N MET A 19 -8.97 4.38 17.58
CA MET A 19 -10.30 3.78 17.39
C MET A 19 -10.72 2.91 18.58
N ILE A 20 -9.83 2.05 19.08
CA ILE A 20 -10.12 1.19 20.25
C ILE A 20 -10.25 2.01 21.53
N LYS A 21 -9.38 3.01 21.75
CA LYS A 21 -9.54 3.93 22.90
C LYS A 21 -10.91 4.60 22.90
N LYS A 22 -11.35 5.10 21.74
CA LYS A 22 -12.67 5.74 21.58
C LYS A 22 -13.80 4.74 21.79
N LEU A 23 -13.69 3.52 21.25
CA LEU A 23 -14.67 2.46 21.47
C LEU A 23 -14.81 2.15 22.97
N ASN A 24 -13.71 1.97 23.69
CA ASN A 24 -13.71 1.70 25.14
C ASN A 24 -14.32 2.85 25.97
N GLN A 25 -14.23 4.09 25.49
CA GLN A 25 -14.91 5.24 26.13
C GLN A 25 -16.42 5.25 25.91
N ILE A 26 -16.87 4.90 24.70
CA ILE A 26 -18.30 4.94 24.32
C ILE A 26 -19.02 3.68 24.81
N TYR A 27 -18.36 2.55 24.72
CA TYR A 27 -18.90 1.24 25.09
C TYR A 27 -17.84 0.40 25.81
N PRO A 28 -17.68 0.61 27.15
CA PRO A 28 -16.66 -0.10 27.95
C PRO A 28 -16.81 -1.61 27.98
N GLU A 29 -18.03 -2.11 27.86
CA GLU A 29 -18.37 -3.55 27.88
C GLU A 29 -18.25 -4.20 26.47
N ASN A 30 -17.54 -3.57 25.54
CA ASN A 30 -17.34 -4.19 24.23
C ASN A 30 -16.44 -5.43 24.33
N SER A 31 -16.66 -6.39 23.43
CA SER A 31 -15.91 -7.65 23.32
C SER A 31 -14.93 -7.67 22.15
N VAL A 32 -14.25 -6.55 21.89
CA VAL A 32 -13.20 -6.50 20.88
C VAL A 32 -11.85 -6.84 21.50
N ASP A 33 -11.42 -8.09 21.36
CA ASP A 33 -10.19 -8.60 21.97
C ASP A 33 -8.98 -8.46 21.05
N ILE A 34 -9.19 -8.54 19.72
CA ILE A 34 -8.10 -8.56 18.73
C ILE A 34 -8.46 -7.66 17.57
N VAL A 35 -7.50 -6.82 17.16
CA VAL A 35 -7.55 -6.07 15.90
C VAL A 35 -6.37 -6.48 15.03
N PHE A 36 -6.64 -7.08 13.88
CA PHE A 36 -5.67 -7.23 12.81
C PHE A 36 -5.66 -5.93 12.01
N ALA A 37 -4.63 -5.11 12.22
CA ALA A 37 -4.41 -3.84 11.55
C ALA A 37 -3.76 -4.03 10.17
N GLY A 38 -3.66 -2.97 9.39
CA GLY A 38 -3.08 -2.99 8.06
C GLY A 38 -2.74 -1.59 7.56
N HIS A 39 -2.68 -1.38 6.25
CA HIS A 39 -2.49 -0.13 5.54
C HIS A 39 -1.04 0.40 5.50
N ASN A 40 -0.43 0.70 6.65
CA ASN A 40 0.90 1.31 6.72
C ASN A 40 2.07 0.30 6.65
N HIS A 41 1.78 -1.00 6.49
CA HIS A 41 2.77 -2.07 6.32
C HIS A 41 3.80 -2.20 7.46
N GLN A 42 3.50 -1.65 8.63
CA GLN A 42 4.40 -1.65 9.77
C GLN A 42 4.30 -2.95 10.59
N TYR A 43 5.35 -3.27 11.32
CA TYR A 43 5.29 -4.26 12.37
C TYR A 43 4.49 -3.68 13.55
N THR A 44 3.45 -4.41 13.97
CA THR A 44 2.66 -4.01 15.15
C THR A 44 2.35 -5.21 16.02
N ASN A 45 2.66 -5.11 17.29
CA ASN A 45 2.29 -6.07 18.33
C ASN A 45 2.20 -5.31 19.65
N GLY A 46 1.00 -4.87 20.02
CA GLY A 46 0.80 -4.05 21.20
C GLY A 46 -0.64 -4.06 21.68
N MET A 47 -0.84 -3.56 22.88
CA MET A 47 -2.12 -3.53 23.58
C MET A 47 -2.70 -2.12 23.63
N VAL A 48 -4.05 -2.04 23.64
CA VAL A 48 -4.82 -0.89 24.10
C VAL A 48 -5.82 -1.42 25.14
N GLY A 49 -5.58 -1.18 26.42
CA GLY A 49 -6.32 -1.86 27.46
C GLY A 49 -6.18 -3.38 27.33
N ASN A 50 -7.29 -4.08 27.18
CA ASN A 50 -7.32 -5.54 26.99
C ASN A 50 -7.32 -5.95 25.51
N THR A 51 -7.42 -5.01 24.57
CA THR A 51 -7.46 -5.29 23.13
C THR A 51 -6.04 -5.41 22.57
N LEU A 52 -5.73 -6.53 21.95
CA LEU A 52 -4.48 -6.79 21.22
C LEU A 52 -4.58 -6.23 19.80
N ILE A 53 -3.61 -5.41 19.38
CA ILE A 53 -3.51 -4.91 18.00
C ILE A 53 -2.26 -5.49 17.36
N VAL A 54 -2.43 -6.17 16.23
CA VAL A 54 -1.35 -6.85 15.52
C VAL A 54 -1.34 -6.55 14.03
N GLN A 55 -0.15 -6.48 13.44
CA GLN A 55 0.07 -6.39 12.00
C GLN A 55 1.38 -7.06 11.63
N GLY A 56 1.33 -7.98 10.67
CA GLY A 56 2.47 -8.76 10.18
C GLY A 56 3.14 -8.12 8.96
N THR A 57 3.36 -6.79 8.96
CA THR A 57 3.93 -6.06 7.81
C THR A 57 3.06 -6.20 6.54
N SER A 58 3.65 -6.56 5.38
CA SER A 58 2.93 -6.68 4.11
C SER A 58 3.51 -7.76 3.20
N GLN A 59 2.82 -8.08 2.13
CA GLN A 59 3.31 -8.94 1.03
C GLN A 59 3.77 -10.33 1.48
N GLY A 60 3.19 -10.88 2.54
CA GLY A 60 3.58 -12.19 3.07
C GLY A 60 4.97 -12.24 3.70
N LYS A 61 5.59 -11.09 4.01
CA LYS A 61 6.91 -11.04 4.65
C LYS A 61 6.91 -11.49 6.10
N ALA A 62 5.75 -11.41 6.77
CA ALA A 62 5.53 -11.90 8.12
C ALA A 62 4.07 -12.30 8.32
N TYR A 63 3.82 -13.12 9.33
CA TYR A 63 2.46 -13.46 9.77
C TYR A 63 2.33 -13.30 11.29
N SER A 64 1.11 -13.06 11.75
CA SER A 64 0.78 -12.94 13.16
C SER A 64 0.26 -14.27 13.70
N ASP A 65 0.99 -14.90 14.63
CA ASP A 65 0.54 -16.07 15.40
C ASP A 65 -0.10 -15.56 16.70
N VAL A 66 -1.43 -15.51 16.73
CA VAL A 66 -2.20 -15.04 17.90
C VAL A 66 -2.72 -16.24 18.68
N ARG A 67 -2.54 -16.23 19.99
CA ARG A 67 -2.94 -17.32 20.89
C ARG A 67 -3.70 -16.78 22.09
N GLY A 68 -4.75 -17.49 22.44
CA GLY A 68 -5.57 -17.24 23.62
C GLY A 68 -6.33 -18.49 24.04
N VAL A 69 -6.96 -18.44 25.20
CA VAL A 69 -7.87 -19.48 25.70
C VAL A 69 -9.25 -18.88 25.74
N LEU A 70 -10.16 -19.47 24.95
CA LEU A 70 -11.56 -19.07 24.90
C LEU A 70 -12.38 -19.86 25.93
N ASP A 71 -13.17 -19.17 26.73
CA ASP A 71 -14.19 -19.76 27.57
C ASP A 71 -15.47 -19.96 26.72
N THR A 72 -15.91 -21.20 26.62
CA THR A 72 -17.08 -21.55 25.79
C THR A 72 -18.42 -21.16 26.44
N ASP A 73 -18.45 -20.93 27.75
CA ASP A 73 -19.66 -20.57 28.49
C ASP A 73 -19.94 -19.07 28.36
N THR A 74 -18.87 -18.26 28.39
CA THR A 74 -18.97 -16.80 28.25
C THR A 74 -18.79 -16.35 26.78
N ALA A 75 -18.27 -17.23 25.91
CA ALA A 75 -17.85 -16.94 24.54
C ALA A 75 -16.79 -15.81 24.45
N ASP A 76 -15.95 -15.69 25.47
CA ASP A 76 -14.94 -14.65 25.60
C ASP A 76 -13.56 -15.22 25.95
N PHE A 77 -12.49 -14.47 25.80
CA PHE A 77 -11.16 -14.90 26.22
C PHE A 77 -11.01 -14.89 27.73
N VAL A 78 -10.49 -15.98 28.31
CA VAL A 78 -10.19 -16.08 29.76
C VAL A 78 -9.22 -14.99 30.24
N LYS A 79 -8.33 -14.56 29.33
CA LYS A 79 -7.40 -13.44 29.49
C LYS A 79 -7.04 -12.87 28.13
N ALA A 80 -6.58 -11.62 28.11
CA ALA A 80 -6.12 -10.96 26.88
C ALA A 80 -5.20 -11.89 26.05
N PRO A 81 -5.46 -12.07 24.76
CA PRO A 81 -4.67 -12.89 23.87
C PRO A 81 -3.24 -12.33 23.69
N THR A 82 -2.33 -13.17 23.29
CA THR A 82 -0.93 -12.79 23.01
C THR A 82 -0.58 -13.08 21.55
N ALA A 83 0.38 -12.36 21.00
CA ALA A 83 0.83 -12.60 19.63
C ALA A 83 2.34 -12.68 19.50
N LYS A 84 2.77 -13.41 18.47
CA LYS A 84 4.12 -13.33 17.90
C LYS A 84 4.02 -12.97 16.43
N ILE A 85 4.78 -11.98 15.99
CA ILE A 85 4.94 -11.69 14.58
C ILE A 85 6.16 -12.45 14.08
N ILE A 86 5.94 -13.35 13.14
CA ILE A 86 6.95 -14.30 12.66
C ILE A 86 7.31 -13.94 11.23
N ALA A 87 8.58 -13.59 10.99
CA ALA A 87 9.09 -13.33 9.65
C ALA A 87 9.06 -14.61 8.80
N VAL A 88 8.63 -14.46 7.56
CA VAL A 88 8.69 -15.53 6.55
C VAL A 88 10.07 -15.51 5.92
N ASP A 89 10.82 -16.60 6.13
CA ASP A 89 12.15 -16.81 5.54
C ASP A 89 12.04 -17.87 4.42
N PRO A 90 12.07 -17.47 3.16
CA PRO A 90 11.97 -18.42 2.04
C PRO A 90 13.10 -19.43 2.00
N SER A 91 14.28 -19.11 2.58
CA SER A 91 15.42 -20.02 2.63
C SER A 91 15.23 -21.20 3.59
N LYS A 92 14.36 -21.03 4.58
CA LYS A 92 13.97 -22.04 5.58
C LYS A 92 12.65 -22.74 5.25
N GLY A 93 12.04 -22.35 4.14
CA GLY A 93 10.76 -22.88 3.71
C GLY A 93 10.83 -24.35 3.28
N LYS A 94 9.71 -25.06 3.48
CA LYS A 94 9.49 -26.37 2.86
C LYS A 94 9.17 -26.17 1.36
N ALA A 95 9.10 -27.27 0.63
CA ALA A 95 8.61 -27.23 -0.75
C ALA A 95 7.27 -26.49 -0.83
N LYS A 96 7.03 -25.82 -1.97
CA LYS A 96 5.76 -25.14 -2.25
C LYS A 96 4.59 -26.12 -2.10
N ASP A 97 3.51 -25.69 -1.48
CA ASP A 97 2.27 -26.47 -1.42
C ASP A 97 1.73 -26.65 -2.84
N ALA A 98 1.57 -27.91 -3.27
CA ALA A 98 1.17 -28.23 -4.63
C ALA A 98 -0.25 -27.74 -4.96
N LYS A 99 -1.18 -27.72 -3.99
CA LYS A 99 -2.54 -27.25 -4.20
C LYS A 99 -2.59 -25.73 -4.40
N VAL A 100 -1.82 -24.99 -3.56
CA VAL A 100 -1.70 -23.54 -3.70
C VAL A 100 -1.01 -23.19 -5.02
N GLN A 101 0.05 -23.90 -5.39
CA GLN A 101 0.74 -23.68 -6.67
C GLN A 101 -0.20 -23.91 -7.86
N ALA A 102 -1.01 -24.98 -7.85
CA ALA A 102 -1.96 -25.25 -8.91
C ALA A 102 -3.00 -24.12 -9.08
N ILE A 103 -3.49 -23.54 -7.97
CA ILE A 103 -4.41 -22.37 -8.00
C ILE A 103 -3.73 -21.16 -8.64
N ILE A 104 -2.48 -20.91 -8.30
CA ILE A 104 -1.69 -19.80 -8.87
C ILE A 104 -1.47 -20.02 -10.37
N ASP A 105 -1.13 -21.25 -10.77
CA ASP A 105 -0.86 -21.58 -12.16
C ASP A 105 -2.13 -21.44 -13.03
N ASP A 106 -3.29 -21.86 -12.53
CA ASP A 106 -4.58 -21.69 -13.19
C ASP A 106 -4.97 -20.22 -13.33
N ALA A 107 -4.83 -19.45 -12.26
CA ALA A 107 -5.06 -18.00 -12.28
C ALA A 107 -4.16 -17.30 -13.29
N ASN A 108 -2.85 -17.60 -13.28
CA ASN A 108 -1.89 -17.04 -14.24
C ASN A 108 -2.23 -17.41 -15.69
N ALA A 109 -2.64 -18.68 -15.95
CA ALA A 109 -3.05 -19.12 -17.29
C ALA A 109 -4.28 -18.34 -17.78
N THR A 110 -5.26 -18.13 -16.89
CA THR A 110 -6.49 -17.39 -17.21
C THR A 110 -6.21 -15.94 -17.62
N VAL A 111 -5.35 -15.23 -16.89
CA VAL A 111 -5.06 -13.81 -17.15
C VAL A 111 -3.97 -13.56 -18.18
N LYS A 112 -3.21 -14.58 -18.56
CA LYS A 112 -2.00 -14.48 -19.39
C LYS A 112 -2.20 -13.68 -20.67
N LYS A 113 -3.31 -13.87 -21.37
CA LYS A 113 -3.61 -13.16 -22.63
C LYS A 113 -3.65 -11.64 -22.43
N VAL A 114 -4.17 -11.19 -21.29
CA VAL A 114 -4.27 -9.75 -20.96
C VAL A 114 -2.94 -9.25 -20.42
N THR A 115 -2.35 -9.95 -19.47
CA THR A 115 -1.12 -9.50 -18.79
C THR A 115 0.09 -9.45 -19.72
N GLU A 116 0.15 -10.35 -20.73
CA GLU A 116 1.23 -10.38 -21.73
C GLU A 116 0.96 -9.47 -22.95
N ALA A 117 -0.22 -8.83 -23.02
CA ALA A 117 -0.54 -7.93 -24.12
C ALA A 117 0.48 -6.76 -24.15
N LYS A 118 1.12 -6.58 -25.29
CA LYS A 118 2.05 -5.47 -25.53
C LYS A 118 1.25 -4.16 -25.59
N ILE A 119 1.65 -3.17 -24.79
CA ILE A 119 1.07 -1.82 -24.77
C ILE A 119 2.04 -0.73 -25.21
N GLY A 120 3.33 -1.05 -25.28
CA GLY A 120 4.36 -0.10 -25.70
C GLY A 120 5.73 -0.74 -25.86
N THR A 121 6.68 0.10 -26.19
CA THR A 121 8.12 -0.24 -26.26
C THR A 121 8.94 0.85 -25.58
N ALA A 122 9.98 0.44 -24.89
CA ALA A 122 11.01 1.32 -24.37
C ALA A 122 12.25 1.27 -25.29
N ASP A 123 12.95 2.38 -25.41
CA ASP A 123 14.18 2.49 -26.23
C ASP A 123 15.32 1.65 -25.64
N LYS A 124 15.30 1.42 -24.33
CA LYS A 124 16.26 0.59 -23.60
C LYS A 124 15.54 -0.55 -22.91
N ALA A 125 16.17 -1.72 -22.90
CA ALA A 125 15.71 -2.89 -22.16
C ALA A 125 16.06 -2.80 -20.66
N GLU A 126 15.73 -1.68 -20.05
CA GLU A 126 15.98 -1.37 -18.63
C GLU A 126 14.65 -1.06 -17.95
N ASN A 127 14.45 -1.55 -16.73
CA ASN A 127 13.27 -1.23 -15.95
C ASN A 127 13.25 0.26 -15.59
N ILE A 128 12.05 0.87 -15.64
CA ILE A 128 11.87 2.24 -15.17
C ILE A 128 11.55 2.16 -13.67
N THR A 129 12.50 2.65 -12.87
CA THR A 129 12.47 2.42 -11.42
C THR A 129 11.53 3.37 -10.67
N ARG A 130 10.97 2.85 -9.57
CA ARG A 130 10.26 3.61 -8.55
C ARG A 130 11.18 4.14 -7.44
N GLU A 131 12.46 3.86 -7.50
CA GLU A 131 13.43 4.36 -6.53
C GLU A 131 13.45 5.89 -6.54
N LEU A 132 13.37 6.48 -5.35
CA LEU A 132 13.32 7.93 -5.19
C LEU A 132 14.73 8.53 -5.25
N ASN A 133 14.89 9.56 -6.06
CA ASN A 133 16.09 10.38 -6.10
C ASN A 133 16.19 11.31 -4.86
N ALA A 134 17.20 12.18 -4.83
CA ALA A 134 17.41 13.13 -3.73
C ALA A 134 16.23 14.12 -3.57
N GLN A 135 15.52 14.43 -4.65
CA GLN A 135 14.34 15.31 -4.68
C GLN A 135 13.03 14.54 -4.38
N LYS A 136 13.13 13.25 -4.07
CA LYS A 136 11.97 12.37 -3.80
C LYS A 136 11.09 12.10 -5.01
N GLU A 137 11.62 12.26 -6.20
CA GLU A 137 11.01 11.88 -7.47
C GLU A 137 11.50 10.50 -7.92
N SER A 138 10.72 9.82 -8.74
CA SER A 138 11.11 8.55 -9.35
C SER A 138 10.82 8.55 -10.85
N ALA A 139 11.66 7.88 -11.63
CA ALA A 139 11.49 7.81 -13.08
C ALA A 139 10.12 7.25 -13.51
N VAL A 140 9.60 6.24 -12.77
CA VAL A 140 8.24 5.74 -13.04
C VAL A 140 7.16 6.69 -12.55
N GLY A 141 7.43 7.48 -11.51
CA GLY A 141 6.54 8.55 -11.03
C GLY A 141 6.34 9.63 -12.08
N ASP A 142 7.44 10.09 -12.68
CA ASP A 142 7.44 11.07 -13.78
C ASP A 142 6.67 10.53 -14.99
N LEU A 143 6.90 9.27 -15.36
CA LEU A 143 6.19 8.63 -16.46
C LEU A 143 4.67 8.55 -16.20
N VAL A 144 4.27 8.15 -15.00
CA VAL A 144 2.86 8.05 -14.60
C VAL A 144 2.17 9.41 -14.66
N THR A 145 2.78 10.44 -14.07
CA THR A 145 2.19 11.79 -14.04
C THR A 145 2.19 12.45 -15.41
N ALA A 146 3.23 12.24 -16.23
CA ALA A 146 3.23 12.67 -17.63
C ALA A 146 2.10 12.01 -18.43
N ALA A 147 1.87 10.70 -18.22
CA ALA A 147 0.76 10.00 -18.87
C ALA A 147 -0.61 10.49 -18.39
N GLN A 148 -0.77 10.80 -17.09
CA GLN A 148 -2.00 11.39 -16.54
C GLN A 148 -2.29 12.78 -17.15
N LEU A 149 -1.26 13.61 -17.28
CA LEU A 149 -1.37 14.93 -17.90
C LEU A 149 -1.75 14.82 -19.39
N ASP A 150 -1.10 13.93 -20.13
CA ASP A 150 -1.36 13.68 -21.55
C ASP A 150 -2.80 13.18 -21.79
N ILE A 151 -3.25 12.20 -21.00
CA ILE A 151 -4.61 11.67 -21.16
C ILE A 151 -5.70 12.68 -20.77
N ALA A 152 -5.46 13.51 -19.76
CA ALA A 152 -6.37 14.59 -19.40
C ALA A 152 -6.55 15.56 -20.57
N LYS A 153 -5.45 16.01 -21.17
CA LYS A 153 -5.48 16.89 -22.36
C LYS A 153 -6.22 16.27 -23.54
N LYS A 154 -5.99 14.98 -23.80
CA LYS A 154 -6.68 14.24 -24.88
C LYS A 154 -8.15 13.95 -24.59
N SER A 155 -8.56 13.99 -23.33
CA SER A 155 -9.93 13.69 -22.87
C SER A 155 -10.82 14.94 -22.72
N GLY A 156 -10.43 16.07 -23.30
CA GLY A 156 -11.25 17.28 -23.34
C GLY A 156 -10.84 18.39 -22.37
N TYR A 157 -9.68 18.25 -21.72
CA TYR A 157 -9.11 19.25 -20.81
C TYR A 157 -7.76 19.77 -21.34
N PRO A 158 -7.71 20.46 -22.50
CA PRO A 158 -6.46 20.85 -23.15
C PRO A 158 -5.61 21.81 -22.31
N ASP A 159 -6.25 22.60 -21.45
CA ASP A 159 -5.65 23.65 -20.64
C ASP A 159 -5.15 23.16 -19.26
N VAL A 160 -5.12 21.84 -19.01
CA VAL A 160 -4.54 21.29 -17.77
C VAL A 160 -3.04 21.58 -17.73
N ASP A 161 -2.58 22.28 -16.68
CA ASP A 161 -1.19 22.69 -16.53
C ASP A 161 -0.28 21.60 -16.00
N PHE A 162 -0.75 20.82 -15.00
CA PHE A 162 0.06 19.80 -14.31
C PHE A 162 -0.76 18.63 -13.79
N ALA A 163 -0.06 17.58 -13.42
CA ALA A 163 -0.64 16.40 -12.77
C ALA A 163 0.14 16.03 -11.51
N PHE A 164 -0.57 15.54 -10.49
CA PHE A 164 -0.03 14.99 -9.26
C PHE A 164 -0.48 13.55 -9.06
N THR A 165 0.41 12.72 -8.50
CA THR A 165 0.02 11.41 -7.95
C THR A 165 0.82 11.13 -6.68
N ASN A 166 0.22 10.45 -5.71
CA ASN A 166 0.93 10.03 -4.50
C ASN A 166 1.91 8.90 -4.81
N ASN A 167 3.11 8.96 -4.24
CA ASN A 167 4.12 7.91 -4.40
C ASN A 167 3.64 6.54 -3.90
N GLY A 168 2.79 6.50 -2.87
CA GLY A 168 2.15 5.28 -2.37
C GLY A 168 1.24 4.57 -3.39
N GLY A 169 0.76 5.28 -4.41
CA GLY A 169 0.01 4.72 -5.54
C GLY A 169 0.88 3.97 -6.56
N ILE A 170 2.20 4.16 -6.52
CA ILE A 170 3.18 3.52 -7.41
C ILE A 170 3.77 2.29 -6.69
N ARG A 171 3.38 1.09 -7.12
CA ARG A 171 3.60 -0.15 -6.35
C ARG A 171 4.80 -0.97 -6.79
N ALA A 172 5.27 -0.79 -8.03
CA ALA A 172 6.37 -1.55 -8.62
C ALA A 172 7.16 -0.69 -9.61
N ASP A 173 8.35 -1.14 -9.98
CA ASP A 173 9.04 -0.67 -11.16
C ASP A 173 8.26 -1.07 -12.40
N LEU A 174 8.31 -0.27 -13.47
CA LEU A 174 7.79 -0.69 -14.76
C LEU A 174 8.80 -1.64 -15.41
N VAL A 175 8.45 -2.93 -15.42
CA VAL A 175 9.30 -3.96 -16.01
C VAL A 175 9.30 -3.86 -17.52
N VAL A 176 10.48 -3.77 -18.11
CA VAL A 176 10.72 -3.78 -19.55
C VAL A 176 11.35 -5.13 -19.94
N LYS A 177 10.78 -5.81 -20.93
CA LYS A 177 11.33 -7.08 -21.41
C LYS A 177 12.66 -6.86 -22.14
N PRO A 178 13.51 -7.91 -22.30
CA PRO A 178 14.79 -7.79 -23.00
C PRO A 178 14.69 -7.29 -24.45
N ASP A 179 13.55 -7.43 -25.10
CA ASP A 179 13.26 -6.92 -26.43
C ASP A 179 12.69 -5.48 -26.42
N GLY A 180 12.70 -4.82 -25.28
CA GLY A 180 12.12 -3.48 -25.09
C GLY A 180 10.60 -3.47 -24.90
N THR A 181 9.92 -4.63 -24.95
CA THR A 181 8.46 -4.68 -24.82
C THR A 181 8.00 -4.30 -23.42
N VAL A 182 7.00 -3.41 -23.35
CA VAL A 182 6.21 -3.13 -22.13
C VAL A 182 4.85 -3.78 -22.28
N THR A 183 4.43 -4.54 -21.24
CA THR A 183 3.15 -5.26 -21.24
C THR A 183 2.12 -4.58 -20.37
N TRP A 184 0.84 -4.89 -20.62
CA TRP A 184 -0.26 -4.43 -19.77
C TRP A 184 -0.08 -4.86 -18.31
N GLY A 185 0.36 -6.10 -18.08
CA GLY A 185 0.62 -6.62 -16.72
C GLY A 185 1.72 -5.84 -15.99
N ALA A 186 2.77 -5.41 -16.70
CA ALA A 186 3.82 -4.57 -16.13
C ALA A 186 3.26 -3.21 -15.69
N ALA A 187 2.45 -2.55 -16.53
CA ALA A 187 1.81 -1.29 -16.18
C ALA A 187 0.79 -1.44 -15.05
N GLN A 188 0.00 -2.51 -15.06
CA GLN A 188 -0.95 -2.82 -13.98
C GLN A 188 -0.25 -3.04 -12.63
N ALA A 189 0.95 -3.63 -12.62
CA ALA A 189 1.74 -3.80 -11.41
C ALA A 189 2.22 -2.46 -10.83
N VAL A 190 2.45 -1.46 -11.68
CA VAL A 190 2.83 -0.10 -11.25
C VAL A 190 1.66 0.60 -10.56
N GLN A 191 0.47 0.60 -11.16
CA GLN A 191 -0.74 1.23 -10.62
C GLN A 191 -1.92 0.25 -10.56
N PRO A 192 -1.98 -0.64 -9.55
CA PRO A 192 -2.96 -1.73 -9.51
C PRO A 192 -4.33 -1.34 -8.97
N PHE A 193 -4.53 -0.12 -8.47
CA PHE A 193 -5.72 0.23 -7.68
C PHE A 193 -6.97 0.61 -8.50
N GLY A 194 -6.84 0.88 -9.81
CA GLY A 194 -7.98 1.31 -10.62
C GLY A 194 -8.53 2.69 -10.22
N ASN A 195 -7.67 3.58 -9.74
CA ASN A 195 -8.06 4.95 -9.38
C ASN A 195 -8.57 5.71 -10.59
N ILE A 196 -9.53 6.61 -10.35
CA ILE A 196 -10.09 7.49 -11.38
C ILE A 196 -9.27 8.78 -11.44
N LEU A 197 -8.84 9.16 -12.64
CA LEU A 197 -8.22 10.46 -12.88
C LEU A 197 -9.28 11.56 -12.74
N GLN A 198 -9.00 12.55 -11.90
CA GLN A 198 -9.86 13.72 -11.72
C GLN A 198 -9.13 14.97 -12.19
N VAL A 199 -9.86 15.86 -12.87
CA VAL A 199 -9.38 17.19 -13.23
C VAL A 199 -10.11 18.20 -12.33
N VAL A 200 -9.34 19.06 -11.67
CA VAL A 200 -9.84 20.04 -10.71
C VAL A 200 -9.21 21.40 -10.98
N GLU A 201 -9.93 22.48 -10.65
CA GLU A 201 -9.40 23.81 -10.62
C GLU A 201 -8.96 24.15 -9.19
N ILE A 202 -7.73 24.64 -9.05
CA ILE A 202 -7.16 25.03 -7.74
C ILE A 202 -6.41 26.36 -7.88
N THR A 203 -6.38 27.12 -6.79
CA THR A 203 -5.62 28.37 -6.73
C THR A 203 -4.14 28.10 -6.36
N GLY A 204 -3.25 29.08 -6.63
CA GLY A 204 -1.85 29.00 -6.20
C GLY A 204 -1.69 28.76 -4.69
N ASP A 205 -2.51 29.41 -3.85
CA ASP A 205 -2.51 29.17 -2.40
C ASP A 205 -2.87 27.74 -2.01
N GLN A 206 -3.79 27.11 -2.76
CA GLN A 206 -4.14 25.71 -2.53
C GLN A 206 -3.01 24.76 -2.95
N ILE A 207 -2.28 25.09 -4.02
CA ILE A 207 -1.07 24.34 -4.41
C ILE A 207 -0.03 24.38 -3.29
N TYR A 208 0.30 25.58 -2.76
CA TYR A 208 1.23 25.71 -1.65
C TYR A 208 0.80 24.87 -0.44
N LYS A 209 -0.46 24.94 -0.04
CA LYS A 209 -0.99 24.14 1.07
C LYS A 209 -0.90 22.64 0.82
N ALA A 210 -1.18 22.19 -0.41
CA ALA A 210 -1.06 20.78 -0.76
C ALA A 210 0.39 20.28 -0.71
N LEU A 211 1.34 21.11 -1.11
CA LEU A 211 2.78 20.80 -1.04
C LEU A 211 3.28 20.80 0.41
N ASP A 212 2.83 21.74 1.24
CA ASP A 212 3.17 21.80 2.67
C ASP A 212 2.70 20.55 3.42
N GLN A 213 1.52 20.01 3.09
CA GLN A 213 0.99 18.79 3.70
C GLN A 213 1.87 17.54 3.51
N GLN A 214 2.78 17.55 2.55
CA GLN A 214 3.77 16.47 2.39
C GLN A 214 4.70 16.32 3.60
N TYR A 215 4.81 17.34 4.43
CA TYR A 215 5.70 17.43 5.60
C TYR A 215 4.97 17.35 6.94
N ASP A 216 3.63 17.33 6.95
CA ASP A 216 2.82 17.41 8.17
C ASP A 216 2.82 16.11 9.00
N GLU A 217 3.16 14.98 8.40
CA GLU A 217 3.13 13.68 9.05
C GLU A 217 4.53 13.16 9.37
N LYS A 218 4.61 12.25 10.35
CA LYS A 218 5.87 11.57 10.71
C LYS A 218 6.45 10.76 9.55
N GLU A 219 5.57 10.21 8.69
CA GLU A 219 5.94 9.57 7.44
C GLU A 219 5.71 10.58 6.33
N LEU A 220 6.79 11.08 5.76
CA LEU A 220 6.73 12.07 4.68
C LEU A 220 6.22 11.42 3.39
N TYR A 221 5.11 11.93 2.87
CA TYR A 221 4.53 11.49 1.60
C TYR A 221 4.84 12.51 0.53
N PHE A 222 5.58 12.11 -0.48
CA PHE A 222 5.93 12.99 -1.59
C PHE A 222 5.05 12.71 -2.80
N LEU A 223 4.47 13.76 -3.36
CA LEU A 223 3.77 13.72 -4.63
C LEU A 223 4.78 13.55 -5.76
N GLN A 224 4.42 12.73 -6.73
CA GLN A 224 5.08 12.70 -8.03
C GLN A 224 4.34 13.66 -8.95
N MET A 225 5.04 14.36 -9.85
CA MET A 225 4.47 15.50 -10.58
C MET A 225 4.93 15.56 -12.02
N ALA A 226 4.06 16.12 -12.88
CA ALA A 226 4.41 16.55 -14.22
C ALA A 226 3.82 17.92 -14.52
N GLY A 227 4.51 18.78 -15.27
CA GLY A 227 4.06 20.10 -15.68
C GLY A 227 4.31 21.22 -14.67
N ILE A 228 4.81 20.92 -13.46
CA ILE A 228 5.14 21.90 -12.43
C ILE A 228 6.54 21.65 -11.86
N LYS A 229 7.21 22.71 -11.44
CA LYS A 229 8.46 22.66 -10.69
C LYS A 229 8.32 23.53 -9.46
N TYR A 230 8.85 23.09 -8.35
CA TYR A 230 8.91 23.84 -7.09
C TYR A 230 10.27 23.65 -6.40
N THR A 231 10.64 24.57 -5.54
CA THR A 231 11.89 24.57 -4.74
C THR A 231 11.56 24.86 -3.29
#